data_9d996487d8c9ca42c5708a23c88bda9d
#
_entry.id   9d996487d8c9ca42c5708a23c88bda9d
#
_cell.length_a   1.000
_cell.length_b   1.000
_cell.length_c   1.000
_cell.angle_alpha   90.00
_cell.angle_beta   90.00
_cell.angle_gamma   90.00
#
_symmetry.space_group_name_H-M   'P 1'
#
loop_
_entity.id
_entity.type
_entity.pdbx_description
1 polymer ?
#
loop_
_entity_poly.entity_id
_entity_poly.type
_entity_poly.pdbx_seq_one_letter_code
_entity_poly.pdbx_strand_id
1 'polypeptide(L)'
;MKWVMTFAALICTTITLVSQVPEIAVGPEIPLRQSDEYQGLLHADESGYTIYLYERSGKGILGEAGRNLIIEKYDKAFNQVYSYEYGEKGTITVDLISTGKSFAWTVIEKVGSYKYTYKLIPIALDGKQGRAHKLYTLDIGKASDIPKTRMLVSPDSTKVGFVTLVDNNSKKDELELYCAVASDQGDILWDDWPRLRGNQKQYEIQDVILNNDGEFIFLTKYNKDEKAKETVKNRNDEKIAGYTMQIMQVHPDLKKVQRYPIEVDQQFVHEAAIQIDPLTGDIICSGLISTKEGGNINGAFYTRYDSDYNQVVTNNREFSKNELISFDKAKVDVNLKEGKSGLDDDFNIRELVVLPNGSTIMIAEEVYTRRTTDNLNPINPVGTFNRFGNRSESTTLHVNDIVLVDISAEGEISNVDIIPKKQSVLVARGSFQAIGTTNFFLQDDYYLSYSQINIGNTIMLMYNERDGNFDREPSRRRNITTGRDLRTAALDIKSNSISQISPLFDELGDDYVMATSRSKKVGENQFFMTLVDPRSRRIGHVRLAVMTF
;
A
#
# COMPACT_ATOMS: atom_id res chain seq x y z
N MET A 1 13.23 55.97 50.02
CA MET A 1 12.52 54.81 49.46
C MET A 1 12.61 54.94 47.97
N LYS A 2 13.55 54.18 47.33
CA LYS A 2 13.73 54.20 45.89
C LYS A 2 13.14 52.86 45.35
N TRP A 3 12.14 52.95 44.52
CA TRP A 3 11.59 51.85 43.81
C TRP A 3 12.47 51.61 42.58
N VAL A 4 13.06 50.39 42.47
CA VAL A 4 13.74 49.93 41.28
C VAL A 4 12.72 49.11 40.51
N MET A 5 12.26 49.64 39.38
CA MET A 5 11.49 48.83 38.39
C MET A 5 12.48 48.03 37.56
N THR A 6 12.45 46.72 37.73
CA THR A 6 13.15 45.79 36.85
C THR A 6 12.24 45.44 35.66
N PHE A 7 12.55 45.97 34.48
CA PHE A 7 11.94 45.59 33.22
C PHE A 7 12.53 44.21 32.81
N ALA A 8 11.73 43.18 32.94
CA ALA A 8 12.05 41.90 32.33
C ALA A 8 11.70 41.98 30.82
N ALA A 9 12.70 42.13 29.98
CA ALA A 9 12.54 42.03 28.54
C ALA A 9 12.28 40.55 28.19
N LEU A 10 11.03 40.23 27.88
CA LEU A 10 10.64 38.95 27.32
C LEU A 10 11.13 38.91 25.86
N ILE A 11 12.29 38.31 25.63
CA ILE A 11 12.77 38.03 24.28
C ILE A 11 11.92 36.85 23.75
N CYS A 12 10.84 37.17 23.05
CA CYS A 12 10.20 36.21 22.16
C CYS A 12 11.16 35.89 21.01
N THR A 13 11.94 34.85 21.15
CA THR A 13 12.58 34.23 20.00
C THR A 13 11.49 33.56 19.17
N THR A 14 10.95 34.28 18.21
CA THR A 14 10.24 33.68 17.08
C THR A 14 11.28 32.84 16.36
N ILE A 15 11.26 31.52 16.61
CA ILE A 15 11.91 30.56 15.74
C ILE A 15 11.10 30.60 14.43
N THR A 16 11.52 31.44 13.50
CA THR A 16 11.17 31.30 12.10
C THR A 16 11.77 29.96 11.68
N LEU A 17 10.96 28.92 11.65
CA LEU A 17 11.24 27.74 10.84
C LEU A 17 11.33 28.24 9.39
N VAL A 18 12.53 28.61 8.97
CA VAL A 18 12.87 28.72 7.57
C VAL A 18 12.63 27.31 7.03
N SER A 19 11.63 27.14 6.19
CA SER A 19 11.47 25.90 5.42
C SER A 19 12.78 25.76 4.63
N GLN A 20 13.68 24.93 5.13
CA GLN A 20 14.88 24.60 4.38
C GLN A 20 14.39 23.94 3.09
N VAL A 21 14.75 24.51 1.96
CA VAL A 21 14.57 23.83 0.67
C VAL A 21 15.36 22.53 0.77
N PRO A 22 14.75 21.38 0.57
CA PRO A 22 15.45 20.12 0.73
C PRO A 22 16.62 20.04 -0.25
N GLU A 23 17.76 19.56 0.22
CA GLU A 23 18.91 19.30 -0.61
C GLU A 23 18.70 17.99 -1.37
N ILE A 24 18.91 17.99 -2.69
CA ILE A 24 18.70 16.83 -3.55
C ILE A 24 20.02 16.45 -4.22
N ALA A 25 20.56 15.29 -3.84
CA ALA A 25 21.68 14.66 -4.51
C ALA A 25 21.16 13.68 -5.57
N VAL A 26 21.61 13.85 -6.83
CA VAL A 26 21.17 13.02 -7.96
C VAL A 26 22.35 12.24 -8.52
N GLY A 27 22.18 10.93 -8.67
CA GLY A 27 23.16 10.03 -9.27
C GLY A 27 23.17 10.04 -10.79
N PRO A 28 24.10 9.29 -11.39
CA PRO A 28 24.16 9.10 -12.83
C PRO A 28 22.96 8.31 -13.34
N GLU A 29 22.75 8.35 -14.63
CA GLU A 29 21.73 7.56 -15.31
C GLU A 29 22.12 6.08 -15.35
N ILE A 30 21.20 5.21 -14.93
CA ILE A 30 21.35 3.76 -14.93
C ILE A 30 20.51 3.20 -16.07
N PRO A 31 21.13 2.64 -17.12
CA PRO A 31 20.40 2.03 -18.22
C PRO A 31 19.77 0.70 -17.78
N LEU A 32 18.51 0.48 -18.11
CA LEU A 32 17.81 -0.77 -17.90
C LEU A 32 17.71 -1.55 -19.22
N ARG A 33 17.90 -2.87 -19.15
CA ARG A 33 17.68 -3.75 -20.31
C ARG A 33 16.18 -3.82 -20.59
N GLN A 34 15.81 -4.17 -21.81
CA GLN A 34 14.40 -4.30 -22.21
C GLN A 34 13.64 -5.39 -21.39
N SER A 35 14.37 -6.38 -20.87
CA SER A 35 13.85 -7.45 -20.01
C SER A 35 13.74 -7.07 -18.53
N ASP A 36 14.37 -5.97 -18.12
CA ASP A 36 14.46 -5.59 -16.71
C ASP A 36 13.19 -4.90 -16.26
N GLU A 37 12.67 -5.34 -15.10
CA GLU A 37 11.57 -4.70 -14.38
C GLU A 37 12.13 -4.11 -13.09
N TYR A 38 12.40 -2.82 -13.09
CA TYR A 38 12.86 -2.10 -11.91
C TYR A 38 11.79 -2.08 -10.81
N GLN A 39 12.14 -2.48 -9.60
CA GLN A 39 11.22 -2.59 -8.48
C GLN A 39 11.40 -1.49 -7.43
N GLY A 40 12.58 -0.88 -7.34
CA GLY A 40 12.85 0.23 -6.43
C GLY A 40 13.93 -0.07 -5.39
N LEU A 41 13.92 0.72 -4.34
CA LEU A 41 14.84 0.56 -3.22
C LEU A 41 14.45 -0.63 -2.34
N LEU A 42 15.40 -1.52 -2.12
CA LEU A 42 15.28 -2.64 -1.19
C LEU A 42 15.75 -2.23 0.21
N HIS A 43 16.95 -1.61 0.31
CA HIS A 43 17.60 -1.27 1.57
C HIS A 43 18.46 -0.01 1.44
N ALA A 44 18.62 0.71 2.54
CA ALA A 44 19.57 1.81 2.67
C ALA A 44 20.26 1.73 4.02
N ASP A 45 21.58 1.93 4.02
CA ASP A 45 22.43 1.96 5.21
C ASP A 45 23.50 3.06 5.11
N GLU A 46 24.41 3.12 6.07
CA GLU A 46 25.52 4.07 6.04
C GLU A 46 26.44 3.87 4.83
N SER A 47 26.52 2.65 4.28
CA SER A 47 27.38 2.30 3.14
C SER A 47 26.74 2.62 1.79
N GLY A 48 25.43 2.87 1.71
CA GLY A 48 24.76 3.24 0.47
C GLY A 48 23.34 2.72 0.31
N TYR A 49 22.98 2.41 -0.94
CA TYR A 49 21.62 2.09 -1.36
C TYR A 49 21.63 0.75 -2.11
N THR A 50 20.70 -0.13 -1.78
CA THR A 50 20.51 -1.39 -2.49
C THR A 50 19.17 -1.35 -3.20
N ILE A 51 19.18 -1.54 -4.52
CA ILE A 51 17.99 -1.65 -5.36
C ILE A 51 17.81 -3.07 -5.86
N TYR A 52 16.62 -3.38 -6.35
CA TYR A 52 16.38 -4.67 -6.96
C TYR A 52 15.53 -4.56 -8.22
N LEU A 53 15.74 -5.53 -9.10
CA LEU A 53 15.07 -5.66 -10.39
C LEU A 53 14.67 -7.13 -10.60
N TYR A 54 13.66 -7.34 -11.43
CA TYR A 54 13.38 -8.65 -11.98
C TYR A 54 13.74 -8.66 -13.47
N GLU A 55 14.50 -9.65 -13.90
CA GLU A 55 14.72 -9.91 -15.30
C GLU A 55 13.73 -10.96 -15.80
N ARG A 56 12.99 -10.66 -16.86
CA ARG A 56 12.12 -11.64 -17.52
C ARG A 56 12.97 -12.67 -18.24
N SER A 57 13.06 -13.88 -17.71
CA SER A 57 13.71 -15.02 -18.36
C SER A 57 12.67 -15.94 -18.96
N GLY A 58 12.63 -16.08 -20.28
CA GLY A 58 11.96 -17.12 -21.05
C GLY A 58 10.60 -17.65 -20.52
N LYS A 59 10.14 -18.79 -21.03
CA LYS A 59 8.91 -19.46 -20.56
C LYS A 59 9.13 -20.11 -19.20
N GLY A 60 8.54 -19.54 -18.16
CA GLY A 60 8.50 -20.13 -16.82
C GLY A 60 7.64 -21.41 -16.75
N ILE A 61 7.72 -22.12 -15.63
CA ILE A 61 7.08 -23.42 -15.38
C ILE A 61 5.55 -23.37 -15.48
N LEU A 62 4.96 -22.20 -15.24
CA LEU A 62 3.51 -22.00 -15.17
C LEU A 62 2.95 -21.23 -16.39
N GLY A 63 3.74 -21.08 -17.46
CA GLY A 63 3.35 -20.21 -18.59
C GLY A 63 3.59 -18.73 -18.31
N GLU A 64 3.96 -18.36 -17.09
CA GLU A 64 4.50 -17.06 -16.73
C GLU A 64 6.00 -17.04 -17.05
N ALA A 65 6.51 -15.90 -17.51
CA ALA A 65 7.95 -15.76 -17.70
C ALA A 65 8.65 -15.94 -16.36
N GLY A 66 9.65 -16.83 -16.29
CA GLY A 66 10.53 -16.92 -15.14
C GLY A 66 11.13 -15.55 -14.88
N ARG A 67 11.30 -15.19 -13.63
CA ARG A 67 11.93 -13.92 -13.24
C ARG A 67 13.17 -14.21 -12.43
N ASN A 68 14.33 -13.83 -12.96
CA ASN A 68 15.55 -13.78 -12.18
C ASN A 68 15.52 -12.53 -11.31
N LEU A 69 16.00 -12.64 -10.08
CA LEU A 69 16.17 -11.50 -9.19
C LEU A 69 17.57 -10.91 -9.40
N ILE A 70 17.65 -9.62 -9.58
CA ILE A 70 18.90 -8.87 -9.63
C ILE A 70 18.92 -7.92 -8.44
N ILE A 71 20.00 -7.95 -7.67
CA ILE A 71 20.24 -7.02 -6.56
C ILE A 71 21.50 -6.23 -6.86
N GLU A 72 21.39 -4.91 -6.82
CA GLU A 72 22.50 -4.00 -7.05
C GLU A 72 22.70 -3.07 -5.86
N LYS A 73 23.94 -2.90 -5.43
CA LYS A 73 24.31 -1.95 -4.39
C LYS A 73 25.09 -0.80 -4.98
N TYR A 74 24.74 0.40 -4.52
CA TYR A 74 25.39 1.66 -4.85
C TYR A 74 25.90 2.31 -3.56
N ASP A 75 27.06 2.95 -3.61
CA ASP A 75 27.58 3.76 -2.51
C ASP A 75 26.79 5.09 -2.37
N LYS A 76 27.13 5.91 -1.39
CA LYS A 76 26.49 7.23 -1.19
C LYS A 76 26.74 8.22 -2.33
N ALA A 77 27.76 8.01 -3.14
CA ALA A 77 28.03 8.79 -4.36
C ALA A 77 27.40 8.16 -5.62
N PHE A 78 26.53 7.16 -5.44
CA PHE A 78 25.83 6.42 -6.49
C PHE A 78 26.74 5.64 -7.44
N ASN A 79 27.97 5.25 -7.02
CA ASN A 79 28.78 4.31 -7.75
C ASN A 79 28.33 2.88 -7.44
N GLN A 80 28.22 2.03 -8.47
CA GLN A 80 27.84 0.64 -8.30
C GLN A 80 28.96 -0.13 -7.58
N VAL A 81 28.63 -0.73 -6.43
CA VAL A 81 29.54 -1.53 -5.61
C VAL A 81 29.50 -2.98 -6.03
N TYR A 82 28.30 -3.54 -6.23
CA TYR A 82 28.11 -4.89 -6.77
C TYR A 82 26.77 -5.00 -7.52
N SER A 83 26.69 -6.02 -8.37
CA SER A 83 25.46 -6.49 -9.01
C SER A 83 25.49 -8.02 -8.99
N TYR A 84 24.46 -8.63 -8.41
CA TYR A 84 24.30 -10.08 -8.35
C TYR A 84 22.97 -10.49 -8.96
N GLU A 85 23.02 -11.51 -9.80
CA GLU A 85 21.84 -12.15 -10.38
C GLU A 85 21.58 -13.47 -9.66
N TYR A 86 20.33 -13.66 -9.20
CA TYR A 86 19.86 -14.84 -8.54
C TYR A 86 18.75 -15.47 -9.37
N GLY A 87 18.89 -16.72 -9.69
CA GLY A 87 17.89 -17.46 -10.42
C GLY A 87 18.12 -18.95 -10.26
N GLU A 88 17.10 -19.69 -9.90
CA GLU A 88 17.11 -21.13 -9.90
C GLU A 88 16.15 -21.62 -10.98
N LYS A 89 16.63 -22.54 -11.84
CA LYS A 89 15.78 -23.13 -12.88
C LYS A 89 14.61 -23.86 -12.22
N GLY A 90 13.41 -23.40 -12.55
CA GLY A 90 12.22 -24.04 -12.02
C GLY A 90 11.65 -23.38 -10.77
N THR A 91 12.16 -22.21 -10.40
CA THR A 91 11.61 -21.41 -9.31
C THR A 91 10.88 -20.19 -9.84
N ILE A 92 9.96 -19.68 -9.03
CA ILE A 92 9.24 -18.41 -9.24
C ILE A 92 9.50 -17.56 -8.02
N THR A 93 9.99 -16.35 -8.21
CA THR A 93 10.08 -15.36 -7.14
C THR A 93 8.68 -14.95 -6.70
N VAL A 94 8.41 -15.05 -5.41
CA VAL A 94 7.16 -14.59 -4.79
C VAL A 94 7.31 -13.15 -4.34
N ASP A 95 8.33 -12.91 -3.50
CA ASP A 95 8.59 -11.61 -2.89
C ASP A 95 10.01 -11.49 -2.39
N LEU A 96 10.46 -10.25 -2.17
CA LEU A 96 11.75 -9.92 -1.59
C LEU A 96 11.57 -8.74 -0.64
N ILE A 97 11.96 -8.89 0.60
CA ILE A 97 11.91 -7.82 1.59
C ILE A 97 13.22 -7.66 2.32
N SER A 98 13.51 -6.45 2.79
CA SER A 98 14.67 -6.15 3.61
C SER A 98 14.34 -6.25 5.08
N THR A 99 15.24 -6.89 5.82
CA THR A 99 15.34 -6.79 7.26
C THR A 99 16.45 -5.81 7.63
N GLY A 100 16.68 -5.59 8.92
CA GLY A 100 17.82 -4.76 9.34
C GLY A 100 19.20 -5.31 8.94
N LYS A 101 19.34 -6.63 8.72
CA LYS A 101 20.67 -7.29 8.54
C LYS A 101 20.77 -8.19 7.30
N SER A 102 19.67 -8.47 6.62
CA SER A 102 19.65 -9.33 5.44
C SER A 102 18.45 -9.02 4.54
N PHE A 103 18.36 -9.72 3.43
CA PHE A 103 17.17 -9.75 2.58
C PHE A 103 16.51 -11.13 2.71
N ALA A 104 15.22 -11.16 2.86
CA ALA A 104 14.41 -12.36 2.85
C ALA A 104 13.80 -12.53 1.45
N TRP A 105 14.29 -13.52 0.71
CA TRP A 105 13.80 -13.85 -0.63
C TRP A 105 12.93 -15.11 -0.56
N THR A 106 11.67 -14.98 -0.94
CA THR A 106 10.75 -16.11 -0.99
C THR A 106 10.54 -16.57 -2.43
N VAL A 107 10.70 -17.88 -2.63
CA VAL A 107 10.53 -18.51 -3.92
C VAL A 107 9.60 -19.71 -3.83
N ILE A 108 8.94 -20.03 -4.95
CA ILE A 108 8.18 -21.26 -5.13
C ILE A 108 8.94 -22.17 -6.09
N GLU A 109 9.21 -23.39 -5.66
CA GLU A 109 9.79 -24.45 -6.49
C GLU A 109 8.76 -25.50 -6.83
N LYS A 110 8.67 -25.87 -8.10
CA LYS A 110 7.85 -26.98 -8.55
C LYS A 110 8.59 -28.30 -8.34
N VAL A 111 8.17 -29.12 -7.37
CA VAL A 111 8.79 -30.40 -7.01
C VAL A 111 8.05 -31.62 -7.57
N GLY A 112 6.94 -31.43 -8.28
CA GLY A 112 6.13 -32.49 -8.88
C GLY A 112 5.05 -31.93 -9.79
N SER A 113 4.19 -32.80 -10.36
CA SER A 113 3.16 -32.36 -11.30
C SER A 113 2.21 -31.31 -10.71
N TYR A 114 1.91 -31.46 -9.42
CA TYR A 114 0.98 -30.60 -8.67
C TYR A 114 1.53 -30.16 -7.31
N LYS A 115 2.84 -30.39 -7.05
CA LYS A 115 3.47 -30.06 -5.77
C LYS A 115 4.38 -28.84 -5.91
N TYR A 116 4.15 -27.88 -5.04
CA TYR A 116 4.88 -26.64 -4.98
C TYR A 116 5.43 -26.43 -3.58
N THR A 117 6.73 -26.21 -3.48
CA THR A 117 7.41 -25.95 -2.20
C THR A 117 7.76 -24.47 -2.12
N TYR A 118 7.31 -23.82 -1.07
CA TYR A 118 7.72 -22.48 -0.71
C TYR A 118 9.01 -22.54 0.10
N LYS A 119 9.96 -21.70 -0.26
CA LYS A 119 11.26 -21.61 0.39
C LYS A 119 11.59 -20.17 0.73
N LEU A 120 12.21 -19.97 1.87
CA LEU A 120 12.89 -18.74 2.25
C LEU A 120 14.36 -18.88 1.96
N ILE A 121 14.96 -17.91 1.29
CA ILE A 121 16.38 -17.84 0.99
C ILE A 121 16.89 -16.52 1.56
N PRO A 122 17.68 -16.54 2.64
CA PRO A 122 18.30 -15.33 3.15
C PRO A 122 19.44 -14.90 2.22
N ILE A 123 19.56 -13.60 1.99
CA ILE A 123 20.65 -12.98 1.25
C ILE A 123 21.28 -11.94 2.16
N ALA A 124 22.56 -12.07 2.45
CA ALA A 124 23.28 -11.12 3.27
C ALA A 124 23.39 -9.75 2.58
N LEU A 125 23.62 -8.67 3.33
CA LEU A 125 23.75 -7.32 2.77
C LEU A 125 24.95 -7.17 1.79
N ASP A 126 25.92 -8.10 1.83
CA ASP A 126 27.02 -8.19 0.86
C ASP A 126 26.65 -8.98 -0.41
N GLY A 127 25.39 -9.40 -0.54
CA GLY A 127 24.86 -10.15 -1.68
C GLY A 127 25.09 -11.66 -1.61
N LYS A 128 25.69 -12.22 -0.57
CA LYS A 128 25.88 -13.66 -0.47
C LYS A 128 24.58 -14.36 -0.11
N GLN A 129 24.20 -15.33 -0.93
CA GLN A 129 23.04 -16.17 -0.70
C GLN A 129 23.33 -17.19 0.41
N GLY A 130 22.45 -17.26 1.41
CA GLY A 130 22.48 -18.24 2.46
C GLY A 130 21.79 -19.56 2.08
N ARG A 131 21.62 -20.44 3.06
CA ARG A 131 20.94 -21.72 2.87
C ARG A 131 19.44 -21.51 2.71
N ALA A 132 18.85 -22.14 1.71
CA ALA A 132 17.39 -22.14 1.54
C ALA A 132 16.70 -22.96 2.65
N HIS A 133 15.70 -22.37 3.27
CA HIS A 133 14.82 -23.00 4.26
C HIS A 133 13.49 -23.33 3.62
N LYS A 134 13.07 -24.58 3.76
CA LYS A 134 11.74 -24.99 3.32
C LYS A 134 10.72 -24.45 4.33
N LEU A 135 9.74 -23.68 3.85
CA LEU A 135 8.60 -23.24 4.63
C LEU A 135 7.54 -24.36 4.65
N TYR A 136 6.89 -24.59 3.53
CA TYR A 136 5.86 -25.61 3.41
C TYR A 136 5.75 -26.14 1.97
N THR A 137 5.00 -27.21 1.80
CA THR A 137 4.68 -27.79 0.48
C THR A 137 3.17 -27.93 0.36
N LEU A 138 2.63 -27.45 -0.75
CA LEU A 138 1.22 -27.60 -1.10
C LEU A 138 1.06 -28.52 -2.29
N ASP A 139 -0.02 -29.31 -2.27
CA ASP A 139 -0.52 -30.07 -3.40
C ASP A 139 -1.66 -29.27 -4.02
N ILE A 140 -1.41 -28.67 -5.20
CA ILE A 140 -2.32 -27.73 -5.84
C ILE A 140 -2.74 -28.31 -7.19
N GLY A 141 -4.04 -28.46 -7.41
CA GLY A 141 -4.57 -29.07 -8.64
C GLY A 141 -4.24 -28.31 -9.92
N LYS A 142 -4.10 -26.99 -9.86
CA LYS A 142 -3.75 -26.10 -10.99
C LYS A 142 -2.82 -24.98 -10.54
N ALA A 143 -2.02 -24.50 -11.46
CA ALA A 143 -1.13 -23.36 -11.22
C ALA A 143 -1.87 -22.04 -10.83
N SER A 144 -3.09 -21.87 -11.34
CA SER A 144 -3.95 -20.73 -10.95
C SER A 144 -4.36 -20.76 -9.49
N ASP A 145 -4.23 -21.90 -8.82
CA ASP A 145 -4.67 -22.11 -7.44
C ASP A 145 -3.50 -21.94 -6.45
N ILE A 146 -2.34 -21.43 -6.91
CA ILE A 146 -1.20 -21.11 -6.04
C ILE A 146 -1.66 -20.04 -5.04
N PRO A 147 -1.63 -20.34 -3.73
CA PRO A 147 -2.06 -19.38 -2.72
C PRO A 147 -1.16 -18.17 -2.69
N LYS A 148 -1.75 -17.03 -2.38
CA LYS A 148 -1.01 -15.81 -2.17
C LYS A 148 -0.33 -15.85 -0.82
N THR A 149 0.97 -15.57 -0.83
CA THR A 149 1.75 -15.40 0.39
C THR A 149 2.03 -13.92 0.57
N ARG A 150 1.76 -13.40 1.75
CA ARG A 150 2.15 -12.05 2.15
C ARG A 150 3.36 -12.15 3.06
N MET A 151 4.38 -11.34 2.78
CA MET A 151 5.53 -11.16 3.65
C MET A 151 5.37 -9.89 4.47
N LEU A 152 5.81 -9.93 5.72
CA LEU A 152 5.72 -8.84 6.69
C LEU A 152 7.06 -8.69 7.40
N VAL A 153 7.38 -7.47 7.82
CA VAL A 153 8.55 -7.19 8.66
C VAL A 153 8.05 -6.63 9.99
N SER A 154 8.61 -7.08 11.10
CA SER A 154 8.35 -6.48 12.41
C SER A 154 8.82 -5.03 12.46
N PRO A 155 8.21 -4.15 13.26
CA PRO A 155 8.60 -2.74 13.37
C PRO A 155 10.09 -2.54 13.68
N ASP A 156 10.68 -3.39 14.51
CA ASP A 156 12.11 -3.39 14.83
C ASP A 156 13.01 -4.04 13.75
N SER A 157 12.41 -4.52 12.67
CA SER A 157 13.08 -5.18 11.53
C SER A 157 13.90 -6.42 11.89
N THR A 158 13.65 -7.03 13.06
CA THR A 158 14.39 -8.24 13.52
C THR A 158 13.73 -9.54 13.07
N LYS A 159 12.48 -9.49 12.59
CA LYS A 159 11.69 -10.66 12.20
C LYS A 159 10.99 -10.45 10.85
N VAL A 160 10.85 -11.56 10.14
CA VAL A 160 10.08 -11.65 8.89
C VAL A 160 8.97 -12.67 9.06
N GLY A 161 7.75 -12.25 8.81
CA GLY A 161 6.58 -13.11 8.85
C GLY A 161 6.12 -13.52 7.46
N PHE A 162 5.59 -14.74 7.36
CA PHE A 162 4.99 -15.31 6.16
C PHE A 162 3.58 -15.74 6.48
N VAL A 163 2.61 -15.22 5.73
CA VAL A 163 1.20 -15.61 5.86
C VAL A 163 0.71 -16.10 4.52
N THR A 164 0.15 -17.29 4.49
CA THR A 164 -0.50 -17.87 3.32
C THR A 164 -1.90 -18.33 3.66
N LEU A 165 -2.87 -17.83 2.93
CA LEU A 165 -4.25 -18.29 3.00
C LEU A 165 -4.41 -19.46 2.03
N VAL A 166 -4.66 -20.67 2.57
CA VAL A 166 -4.82 -21.87 1.76
C VAL A 166 -6.31 -22.16 1.57
N ASP A 167 -6.77 -22.01 0.34
CA ASP A 167 -8.12 -22.45 -0.03
C ASP A 167 -8.15 -23.97 -0.18
N ASN A 168 -8.59 -24.64 0.85
CA ASN A 168 -8.77 -26.09 0.83
C ASN A 168 -10.20 -26.43 0.41
N ASN A 169 -10.46 -26.43 -0.90
CA ASN A 169 -11.77 -26.77 -1.47
C ASN A 169 -12.35 -28.14 -1.00
N SER A 170 -11.54 -28.98 -0.36
CA SER A 170 -11.95 -30.29 0.13
C SER A 170 -12.51 -30.28 1.55
N LYS A 171 -12.19 -29.25 2.36
CA LYS A 171 -12.66 -29.09 3.73
C LYS A 171 -13.53 -27.84 3.84
N LYS A 172 -14.82 -28.00 3.64
CA LYS A 172 -15.79 -26.90 3.60
C LYS A 172 -15.92 -26.10 4.92
N ASP A 173 -15.42 -26.62 6.03
CA ASP A 173 -15.72 -26.12 7.38
C ASP A 173 -14.51 -25.53 8.11
N GLU A 174 -13.33 -25.49 7.49
CA GLU A 174 -12.11 -24.94 8.10
C GLU A 174 -11.34 -24.09 7.10
N LEU A 175 -10.99 -22.89 7.51
CA LEU A 175 -10.02 -22.05 6.83
C LEU A 175 -8.64 -22.38 7.36
N GLU A 176 -7.72 -22.77 6.48
CA GLU A 176 -6.33 -23.07 6.82
C GLU A 176 -5.44 -21.85 6.51
N LEU A 177 -4.73 -21.37 7.53
CA LEU A 177 -3.66 -20.41 7.38
C LEU A 177 -2.34 -21.15 7.57
N TYR A 178 -1.33 -20.77 6.82
CA TYR A 178 0.06 -21.06 7.18
C TYR A 178 0.70 -19.78 7.68
N CYS A 179 1.30 -19.82 8.85
CA CYS A 179 2.04 -18.73 9.45
C CYS A 179 3.45 -19.20 9.77
N ALA A 180 4.45 -18.43 9.43
CA ALA A 180 5.83 -18.70 9.82
C ALA A 180 6.55 -17.38 10.11
N VAL A 181 7.47 -17.41 11.08
CA VAL A 181 8.34 -16.28 11.40
C VAL A 181 9.79 -16.74 11.33
N ALA A 182 10.58 -15.94 10.65
CA ALA A 182 12.03 -16.09 10.61
C ALA A 182 12.73 -14.90 11.27
N SER A 183 13.96 -15.12 11.73
CA SER A 183 14.83 -14.04 12.18
C SER A 183 15.33 -13.18 11.02
N ASP A 184 15.97 -12.07 11.33
CA ASP A 184 16.66 -11.21 10.36
C ASP A 184 17.88 -11.89 9.68
N GLN A 185 18.27 -13.08 10.12
CA GLN A 185 19.29 -13.94 9.50
C GLN A 185 18.66 -15.04 8.63
N GLY A 186 17.32 -15.15 8.61
CA GLY A 186 16.59 -16.16 7.86
C GLY A 186 16.38 -17.49 8.58
N ASP A 187 16.77 -17.62 9.85
CA ASP A 187 16.47 -18.81 10.65
C ASP A 187 15.00 -18.85 11.02
N ILE A 188 14.33 -19.97 10.78
CA ILE A 188 12.93 -20.15 11.15
C ILE A 188 12.82 -20.21 12.66
N LEU A 189 12.12 -19.24 13.25
CA LEU A 189 11.86 -19.15 14.68
C LEU A 189 10.69 -20.04 15.06
N TRP A 190 9.62 -20.00 14.27
CA TRP A 190 8.47 -20.88 14.38
C TRP A 190 7.69 -20.95 13.07
N ASP A 191 6.92 -22.01 12.90
CA ASP A 191 5.89 -22.15 11.87
C ASP A 191 4.72 -22.96 12.42
N ASP A 192 3.51 -22.64 11.98
CA ASP A 192 2.28 -23.33 12.39
C ASP A 192 1.18 -23.22 11.33
N TRP A 193 0.19 -24.10 11.48
CA TRP A 193 -1.05 -24.13 10.69
C TRP A 193 -2.24 -23.81 11.61
N PRO A 194 -2.47 -22.55 11.99
CA PRO A 194 -3.60 -22.19 12.80
C PRO A 194 -4.91 -22.50 12.07
N ARG A 195 -5.79 -23.23 12.75
CA ARG A 195 -7.10 -23.60 12.20
C ARG A 195 -8.16 -22.63 12.67
N LEU A 196 -8.84 -22.01 11.72
CA LEU A 196 -9.97 -21.15 11.98
C LEU A 196 -11.25 -21.96 11.77
N ARG A 197 -12.11 -21.99 12.81
CA ARG A 197 -13.45 -22.59 12.67
C ARG A 197 -14.29 -21.73 11.74
N GLY A 198 -14.87 -22.33 10.74
CA GLY A 198 -15.68 -21.68 9.73
C GLY A 198 -15.04 -21.77 8.33
N ASN A 199 -15.85 -21.62 7.33
CA ASN A 199 -15.37 -21.70 5.93
C ASN A 199 -14.75 -20.38 5.49
N GLN A 200 -14.05 -20.40 4.37
CA GLN A 200 -13.37 -19.23 3.79
C GLN A 200 -14.31 -18.03 3.57
N LYS A 201 -15.58 -18.26 3.27
CA LYS A 201 -16.57 -17.20 3.06
C LYS A 201 -16.94 -16.44 4.32
N GLN A 202 -16.74 -17.06 5.50
CA GLN A 202 -17.05 -16.41 6.79
C GLN A 202 -15.94 -15.45 7.22
N TYR A 203 -14.74 -15.54 6.63
CA TYR A 203 -13.62 -14.66 6.97
C TYR A 203 -13.21 -13.81 5.79
N GLU A 204 -13.19 -12.52 6.00
CA GLU A 204 -12.57 -11.55 5.10
C GLU A 204 -11.42 -10.90 5.85
N ILE A 205 -10.19 -11.21 5.43
CA ILE A 205 -8.99 -10.59 6.00
C ILE A 205 -8.84 -9.21 5.36
N GLN A 206 -9.00 -8.19 6.19
CA GLN A 206 -8.83 -6.79 5.78
C GLN A 206 -7.35 -6.43 5.74
N ASP A 207 -6.62 -6.76 6.82
CA ASP A 207 -5.20 -6.47 6.93
C ASP A 207 -4.50 -7.45 7.89
N VAL A 208 -3.16 -7.46 7.86
CA VAL A 208 -2.33 -8.26 8.75
C VAL A 208 -1.00 -7.57 8.99
N ILE A 209 -0.56 -7.57 10.24
CA ILE A 209 0.74 -7.05 10.67
C ILE A 209 1.49 -8.09 11.50
N LEU A 210 2.79 -7.90 11.64
CA LEU A 210 3.68 -8.68 12.50
C LEU A 210 4.22 -7.76 13.59
N ASN A 211 4.10 -8.15 14.87
CA ASN A 211 4.68 -7.39 15.96
C ASN A 211 6.14 -7.80 16.26
N ASN A 212 6.78 -7.09 17.20
CA ASN A 212 8.16 -7.36 17.57
C ASN A 212 8.35 -8.70 18.30
N ASP A 213 7.30 -9.27 18.87
CA ASP A 213 7.33 -10.59 19.53
C ASP A 213 7.22 -11.73 18.52
N GLY A 214 6.89 -11.43 17.28
CA GLY A 214 6.69 -12.41 16.20
C GLY A 214 5.27 -12.96 16.18
N GLU A 215 4.30 -12.20 16.66
CA GLU A 215 2.89 -12.55 16.58
C GLU A 215 2.28 -11.93 15.32
N PHE A 216 1.41 -12.68 14.67
CA PHE A 216 0.56 -12.13 13.60
C PHE A 216 -0.73 -11.58 14.19
N ILE A 217 -1.05 -10.37 13.81
CA ILE A 217 -2.24 -9.66 14.20
C ILE A 217 -3.06 -9.40 12.94
N PHE A 218 -4.20 -10.07 12.82
CA PHE A 218 -5.10 -9.98 11.67
C PHE A 218 -6.28 -9.07 12.01
N LEU A 219 -6.62 -8.19 11.11
CA LEU A 219 -7.89 -7.48 11.12
C LEU A 219 -8.86 -8.19 10.18
N THR A 220 -10.01 -8.62 10.68
CA THR A 220 -10.94 -9.45 9.91
C THR A 220 -12.40 -9.05 10.11
N LYS A 221 -13.20 -9.20 9.04
CA LYS A 221 -14.65 -9.32 9.15
C LYS A 221 -14.99 -10.79 9.32
N TYR A 222 -15.75 -11.13 10.35
CA TYR A 222 -16.22 -12.48 10.59
C TYR A 222 -17.73 -12.58 10.51
N ASN A 223 -18.22 -13.29 9.51
CA ASN A 223 -19.64 -13.59 9.31
C ASN A 223 -20.05 -14.81 10.14
N LYS A 224 -21.06 -14.66 10.99
CA LYS A 224 -21.62 -15.80 11.75
C LYS A 224 -22.40 -16.77 10.88
N ASP A 225 -22.99 -16.28 9.79
CA ASP A 225 -23.73 -17.09 8.81
C ASP A 225 -22.74 -17.69 7.79
N GLU A 226 -22.78 -18.99 7.58
CA GLU A 226 -21.98 -19.71 6.56
C GLU A 226 -22.19 -19.17 5.14
N LYS A 227 -23.32 -18.52 4.88
CA LYS A 227 -23.61 -17.87 3.60
C LYS A 227 -22.96 -16.48 3.47
N ALA A 228 -22.26 -16.04 4.51
CA ALA A 228 -21.56 -14.75 4.56
C ALA A 228 -22.43 -13.57 4.11
N LYS A 229 -23.61 -13.43 4.71
CA LYS A 229 -24.50 -12.30 4.42
C LYS A 229 -23.95 -11.04 5.04
N GLU A 230 -23.74 -10.02 4.22
CA GLU A 230 -23.33 -8.68 4.65
C GLU A 230 -24.35 -8.08 5.62
N THR A 231 -25.64 -8.39 5.45
CA THR A 231 -26.73 -7.88 6.29
C THR A 231 -27.55 -8.98 6.95
N VAL A 232 -27.94 -8.70 8.17
CA VAL A 232 -28.96 -9.44 8.90
C VAL A 232 -30.02 -8.46 9.44
N LYS A 233 -31.20 -8.96 9.78
CA LYS A 233 -32.23 -8.16 10.46
C LYS A 233 -32.09 -8.33 11.97
N ASN A 234 -32.09 -7.21 12.68
CA ASN A 234 -32.17 -7.20 14.13
C ASN A 234 -33.61 -7.48 14.62
N ARG A 235 -33.83 -7.43 15.94
CA ARG A 235 -35.16 -7.66 16.53
C ARG A 235 -36.21 -6.63 16.14
N ASN A 236 -35.79 -5.45 15.69
CA ASN A 236 -36.65 -4.35 15.24
C ASN A 236 -36.86 -4.37 13.71
N ASP A 237 -36.46 -5.44 13.02
CA ASP A 237 -36.54 -5.60 11.56
C ASP A 237 -35.62 -4.63 10.76
N GLU A 238 -34.65 -3.97 11.46
CA GLU A 238 -33.68 -3.09 10.86
C GLU A 238 -32.51 -3.91 10.29
N LYS A 239 -31.99 -3.47 9.13
CA LYS A 239 -30.81 -4.07 8.51
C LYS A 239 -29.55 -3.61 9.24
N ILE A 240 -28.80 -4.53 9.77
CA ILE A 240 -27.52 -4.30 10.43
C ILE A 240 -26.43 -5.18 9.80
N ALA A 241 -25.15 -4.86 10.05
CA ALA A 241 -24.04 -5.68 9.58
C ALA A 241 -24.15 -7.13 10.08
N GLY A 242 -24.05 -8.08 9.16
CA GLY A 242 -24.12 -9.52 9.42
C GLY A 242 -22.82 -10.10 9.93
N TYR A 243 -21.78 -9.29 10.08
CA TYR A 243 -20.44 -9.66 10.50
C TYR A 243 -20.02 -8.92 11.77
N THR A 244 -18.96 -9.40 12.35
CA THR A 244 -18.25 -8.74 13.47
C THR A 244 -16.85 -8.38 12.99
N MET A 245 -16.45 -7.12 13.13
CA MET A 245 -15.06 -6.74 13.01
C MET A 245 -14.30 -7.27 14.22
N GLN A 246 -13.11 -7.84 14.00
CA GLN A 246 -12.30 -8.38 15.08
C GLN A 246 -10.82 -8.37 14.76
N ILE A 247 -10.01 -8.24 15.79
CA ILE A 247 -8.59 -8.58 15.78
C ILE A 247 -8.46 -10.07 16.08
N MET A 248 -7.59 -10.76 15.34
CA MET A 248 -7.19 -12.13 15.64
C MET A 248 -5.68 -12.16 15.89
N GLN A 249 -5.27 -12.69 17.03
CA GLN A 249 -3.89 -12.90 17.40
C GLN A 249 -3.49 -14.35 17.14
N VAL A 250 -2.37 -14.55 16.48
CA VAL A 250 -1.79 -15.87 16.16
C VAL A 250 -0.34 -15.91 16.60
N HIS A 251 -0.03 -16.81 17.53
CA HIS A 251 1.31 -17.10 18.02
C HIS A 251 1.40 -18.57 18.46
N PRO A 252 2.55 -19.26 18.32
CA PRO A 252 2.67 -20.68 18.64
C PRO A 252 2.40 -21.02 20.11
N ASP A 253 2.66 -20.09 21.04
CA ASP A 253 2.40 -20.29 22.47
C ASP A 253 0.91 -20.24 22.81
N LEU A 254 0.10 -19.72 21.90
CA LEU A 254 -1.36 -19.68 22.07
C LEU A 254 -1.95 -21.03 21.67
N LYS A 255 -2.65 -21.67 22.59
CA LYS A 255 -3.35 -22.94 22.29
C LYS A 255 -4.47 -22.78 21.25
N LYS A 256 -4.95 -21.56 21.06
CA LYS A 256 -6.02 -21.19 20.12
C LYS A 256 -5.81 -19.75 19.66
N VAL A 257 -6.25 -19.45 18.47
CA VAL A 257 -6.35 -18.09 17.98
C VAL A 257 -7.22 -17.26 18.93
N GLN A 258 -6.66 -16.21 19.50
CA GLN A 258 -7.38 -15.25 20.33
C GLN A 258 -8.14 -14.26 19.43
N ARG A 259 -9.29 -13.78 19.92
CA ARG A 259 -10.17 -12.90 19.13
C ARG A 259 -10.68 -11.77 20.01
N TYR A 260 -10.54 -10.55 19.50
CA TYR A 260 -10.93 -9.33 20.17
C TYR A 260 -11.90 -8.58 19.25
N PRO A 261 -13.19 -8.50 19.61
CA PRO A 261 -14.19 -7.83 18.78
C PRO A 261 -13.95 -6.32 18.77
N ILE A 262 -14.18 -5.70 17.62
CA ILE A 262 -14.18 -4.24 17.45
C ILE A 262 -15.61 -3.79 17.32
N GLU A 263 -16.04 -2.88 18.18
CA GLU A 263 -17.37 -2.28 18.13
C GLU A 263 -17.38 -1.11 17.15
N VAL A 264 -18.20 -1.20 16.11
CA VAL A 264 -18.36 -0.17 15.05
C VAL A 264 -19.82 0.31 14.98
N ASP A 265 -20.52 0.33 16.11
CA ASP A 265 -21.90 0.84 16.29
C ASP A 265 -22.89 0.44 15.17
N GLN A 266 -22.82 -0.83 14.73
CA GLN A 266 -23.67 -1.40 13.67
C GLN A 266 -23.49 -0.76 12.28
N GLN A 267 -22.44 0.03 12.08
CA GLN A 267 -22.07 0.58 10.77
C GLN A 267 -21.49 -0.51 9.85
N PHE A 268 -21.54 -0.25 8.56
CA PHE A 268 -20.93 -1.11 7.55
C PHE A 268 -19.52 -0.63 7.26
N VAL A 269 -18.53 -1.49 7.48
CA VAL A 269 -17.13 -1.20 7.18
C VAL A 269 -16.86 -1.49 5.70
N HIS A 270 -16.45 -0.49 4.94
CA HIS A 270 -15.97 -0.66 3.57
C HIS A 270 -14.58 -1.27 3.58
N GLU A 271 -13.65 -0.59 4.18
CA GLU A 271 -12.27 -1.00 4.31
C GLU A 271 -11.72 -0.58 5.67
N ALA A 272 -10.78 -1.34 6.20
CA ALA A 272 -10.10 -1.05 7.45
C ALA A 272 -8.65 -1.50 7.39
N ALA A 273 -7.77 -0.79 8.10
CA ALA A 273 -6.36 -1.10 8.25
C ALA A 273 -5.97 -1.18 9.73
N ILE A 274 -4.85 -1.86 9.97
CA ILE A 274 -4.27 -2.05 11.29
C ILE A 274 -2.80 -1.63 11.29
N GLN A 275 -2.36 -0.99 12.37
CA GLN A 275 -0.98 -0.53 12.55
C GLN A 275 -0.57 -0.68 14.01
N ILE A 276 0.72 -0.92 14.26
CA ILE A 276 1.31 -0.80 15.60
C ILE A 276 1.81 0.63 15.77
N ASP A 277 1.40 1.28 16.85
CA ASP A 277 1.97 2.55 17.23
C ASP A 277 3.44 2.36 17.62
N PRO A 278 4.39 2.95 16.88
CA PRO A 278 5.82 2.76 17.17
C PRO A 278 6.27 3.40 18.49
N LEU A 279 5.45 4.27 19.10
CA LEU A 279 5.77 4.96 20.34
C LEU A 279 5.33 4.18 21.57
N THR A 280 4.14 3.58 21.53
CA THR A 280 3.50 2.91 22.67
C THR A 280 3.46 1.39 22.54
N GLY A 281 3.54 0.86 21.32
CA GLY A 281 3.29 -0.54 21.01
C GLY A 281 1.80 -0.89 20.92
N ASP A 282 0.91 0.09 21.06
CA ASP A 282 -0.54 -0.11 20.96
C ASP A 282 -0.94 -0.50 19.54
N ILE A 283 -2.05 -1.21 19.41
CA ILE A 283 -2.62 -1.63 18.14
C ILE A 283 -3.71 -0.62 17.77
N ILE A 284 -3.51 0.04 16.64
CA ILE A 284 -4.44 1.00 16.06
C ILE A 284 -5.20 0.33 14.92
N CYS A 285 -6.52 0.41 14.95
CA CYS A 285 -7.40 0.04 13.84
C CYS A 285 -8.21 1.26 13.43
N SER A 286 -8.26 1.53 12.13
CA SER A 286 -9.12 2.59 11.59
C SER A 286 -9.70 2.19 10.25
N GLY A 287 -10.85 2.74 9.90
CA GLY A 287 -11.51 2.37 8.66
C GLY A 287 -12.60 3.33 8.21
N LEU A 288 -13.02 3.14 6.98
CA LEU A 288 -14.08 3.88 6.32
C LEU A 288 -15.41 3.13 6.48
N ILE A 289 -16.47 3.85 6.84
CA ILE A 289 -17.77 3.26 7.16
C ILE A 289 -18.92 3.91 6.39
N SER A 290 -20.01 3.18 6.31
CA SER A 290 -21.31 3.68 5.85
C SER A 290 -22.43 3.26 6.79
N THR A 291 -23.54 4.00 6.75
CA THR A 291 -24.75 3.68 7.53
C THR A 291 -25.62 2.60 6.87
N LYS A 292 -25.29 2.19 5.64
CA LYS A 292 -26.08 1.23 4.84
C LYS A 292 -25.17 0.29 4.08
N GLU A 293 -25.61 -0.97 3.94
CA GLU A 293 -25.00 -1.94 3.05
C GLU A 293 -24.89 -1.40 1.62
N GLY A 294 -23.67 -1.48 1.02
CA GLY A 294 -23.42 -0.94 -0.32
C GLY A 294 -23.75 0.55 -0.47
N GLY A 295 -23.77 1.26 0.66
CA GLY A 295 -23.97 2.70 0.67
C GLY A 295 -22.66 3.44 0.44
N ASN A 296 -22.78 4.73 0.14
CA ASN A 296 -21.61 5.60 0.04
C ASN A 296 -20.87 5.69 1.38
N ILE A 297 -19.56 5.84 1.32
CA ILE A 297 -18.71 6.07 2.50
C ILE A 297 -19.07 7.42 3.09
N ASN A 298 -19.60 7.42 4.30
CA ASN A 298 -20.07 8.64 4.96
C ASN A 298 -19.48 8.86 6.35
N GLY A 299 -18.47 8.08 6.74
CA GLY A 299 -17.82 8.21 8.02
C GLY A 299 -16.53 7.43 8.12
N ALA A 300 -15.91 7.53 9.29
CA ALA A 300 -14.73 6.77 9.66
C ALA A 300 -14.88 6.27 11.11
N PHE A 301 -14.17 5.19 11.44
CA PHE A 301 -14.02 4.71 12.81
C PHE A 301 -12.54 4.66 13.18
N TYR A 302 -12.29 4.71 14.48
CA TYR A 302 -10.98 4.54 15.08
C TYR A 302 -11.11 3.75 16.36
N THR A 303 -10.21 2.79 16.59
CA THR A 303 -10.09 2.08 17.86
C THR A 303 -8.63 1.79 18.17
N ARG A 304 -8.28 1.82 19.45
CA ARG A 304 -6.94 1.52 19.94
C ARG A 304 -7.01 0.49 21.06
N TYR A 305 -6.14 -0.50 20.97
CA TYR A 305 -5.93 -1.54 21.97
C TYR A 305 -4.51 -1.39 22.52
N ASP A 306 -4.35 -1.60 23.83
CA ASP A 306 -3.02 -1.71 24.43
C ASP A 306 -2.33 -3.03 24.04
N SER A 307 -1.07 -3.21 24.49
CA SER A 307 -0.28 -4.43 24.23
C SER A 307 -0.90 -5.71 24.80
N ASP A 308 -1.82 -5.59 25.78
CA ASP A 308 -2.56 -6.70 26.38
C ASP A 308 -3.91 -6.93 25.68
N TYR A 309 -4.16 -6.25 24.55
CA TYR A 309 -5.41 -6.28 23.79
C TYR A 309 -6.65 -5.77 24.55
N ASN A 310 -6.47 -4.91 25.55
CA ASN A 310 -7.58 -4.19 26.14
C ASN A 310 -7.93 -2.98 25.27
N GLN A 311 -9.22 -2.82 24.96
CA GLN A 311 -9.68 -1.67 24.20
C GLN A 311 -9.57 -0.40 25.04
N VAL A 312 -8.72 0.53 24.61
CA VAL A 312 -8.45 1.80 25.30
C VAL A 312 -9.37 2.91 24.79
N VAL A 313 -9.56 2.98 23.49
CA VAL A 313 -10.35 4.01 22.81
C VAL A 313 -11.16 3.38 21.69
N THR A 314 -12.37 3.86 21.48
CA THR A 314 -13.16 3.63 20.27
C THR A 314 -13.98 4.86 19.94
N ASN A 315 -13.96 5.30 18.70
CA ASN A 315 -14.72 6.44 18.18
C ASN A 315 -15.21 6.17 16.76
N ASN A 316 -16.41 6.64 16.47
CA ASN A 316 -16.99 6.68 15.14
C ASN A 316 -17.45 8.11 14.84
N ARG A 317 -17.27 8.56 13.61
CA ARG A 317 -17.73 9.88 13.20
C ARG A 317 -18.27 9.83 11.78
N GLU A 318 -19.48 10.36 11.59
CA GLU A 318 -20.00 10.64 10.25
C GLU A 318 -19.37 11.93 9.69
N PHE A 319 -19.16 11.96 8.38
CA PHE A 319 -18.69 13.15 7.69
C PHE A 319 -19.75 14.24 7.74
N SER A 320 -19.34 15.44 8.10
CA SER A 320 -20.24 16.57 8.16
C SER A 320 -20.70 16.98 6.76
N LYS A 321 -21.89 17.58 6.70
CA LYS A 321 -22.41 18.11 5.43
C LYS A 321 -21.46 19.14 4.80
N ASN A 322 -20.74 19.92 5.60
CA ASN A 322 -19.80 20.92 5.10
C ASN A 322 -18.57 20.26 4.47
N GLU A 323 -18.04 19.17 5.04
CA GLU A 323 -16.95 18.38 4.45
C GLU A 323 -17.40 17.83 3.10
N LEU A 324 -18.55 17.16 3.02
CA LEU A 324 -19.06 16.62 1.77
C LEU A 324 -19.31 17.70 0.69
N ILE A 325 -19.78 18.89 1.07
CA ILE A 325 -19.92 20.02 0.16
C ILE A 325 -18.54 20.51 -0.32
N SER A 326 -17.52 20.51 0.54
CA SER A 326 -16.16 20.89 0.13
C SER A 326 -15.60 19.92 -0.89
N PHE A 327 -15.85 18.63 -0.73
CA PHE A 327 -15.45 17.57 -1.68
C PHE A 327 -16.14 17.74 -3.03
N ASP A 328 -17.46 17.99 -3.06
CA ASP A 328 -18.21 18.28 -4.30
C ASP A 328 -17.65 19.52 -5.03
N LYS A 329 -17.31 20.57 -4.29
CA LYS A 329 -16.66 21.75 -4.86
C LYS A 329 -15.28 21.43 -5.48
N ALA A 330 -14.54 20.52 -4.90
CA ALA A 330 -13.28 20.01 -5.43
C ALA A 330 -13.45 19.06 -6.63
N LYS A 331 -14.69 18.71 -6.99
CA LYS A 331 -15.04 17.78 -8.07
C LYS A 331 -14.61 16.33 -7.81
N VAL A 332 -14.61 15.95 -6.56
CA VAL A 332 -14.58 14.57 -6.12
C VAL A 332 -15.95 13.96 -6.28
N ASP A 333 -16.03 12.69 -6.61
CA ASP A 333 -17.31 12.00 -6.75
C ASP A 333 -17.97 11.83 -5.38
N VAL A 334 -18.93 12.72 -5.09
CA VAL A 334 -19.67 12.76 -3.83
C VAL A 334 -21.17 12.78 -4.11
N ASN A 335 -21.90 11.96 -3.40
CA ASN A 335 -23.35 12.01 -3.40
C ASN A 335 -23.84 12.91 -2.25
N LEU A 336 -24.57 13.97 -2.58
CA LEU A 336 -25.14 14.90 -1.60
C LEU A 336 -26.63 14.66 -1.32
N LYS A 337 -27.25 13.62 -1.91
CA LYS A 337 -28.67 13.32 -1.71
C LYS A 337 -28.88 12.80 -0.28
N GLU A 338 -29.93 13.32 0.36
CA GLU A 338 -30.32 12.89 1.70
C GLU A 338 -30.49 11.37 1.77
N GLY A 339 -29.91 10.76 2.80
CA GLY A 339 -29.89 9.31 3.01
C GLY A 339 -29.01 8.49 2.08
N LYS A 340 -28.24 9.15 1.20
CA LYS A 340 -27.21 8.57 0.31
C LYS A 340 -25.96 9.44 0.23
N SER A 341 -25.80 10.38 1.15
CA SER A 341 -24.64 11.28 1.17
C SER A 341 -23.36 10.53 1.52
N GLY A 342 -22.27 10.85 0.83
CA GLY A 342 -20.96 10.23 1.06
C GLY A 342 -20.11 10.15 -0.20
N LEU A 343 -18.90 9.65 -0.04
CA LEU A 343 -17.96 9.32 -1.11
C LEU A 343 -18.34 8.01 -1.79
N ASP A 344 -17.85 7.77 -2.99
CA ASP A 344 -17.99 6.47 -3.66
C ASP A 344 -17.28 5.34 -2.88
N ASP A 345 -17.54 4.09 -3.20
CA ASP A 345 -17.03 2.91 -2.46
C ASP A 345 -15.65 2.41 -2.94
N ASP A 346 -15.03 3.12 -3.89
CA ASP A 346 -13.73 2.75 -4.50
C ASP A 346 -12.48 3.24 -3.71
N PHE A 347 -12.66 3.78 -2.49
CA PHE A 347 -11.53 4.22 -1.65
C PHE A 347 -10.89 3.06 -0.90
N ASN A 348 -9.56 2.95 -1.04
CA ASN A 348 -8.74 1.95 -0.36
C ASN A 348 -7.80 2.65 0.63
N ILE A 349 -7.76 2.15 1.87
CA ILE A 349 -6.83 2.67 2.87
C ILE A 349 -5.42 2.24 2.50
N ARG A 350 -4.56 3.23 2.31
CA ARG A 350 -3.15 3.01 1.96
C ARG A 350 -2.28 2.89 3.19
N GLU A 351 -2.55 3.71 4.19
CA GLU A 351 -1.68 3.81 5.35
C GLU A 351 -2.38 4.46 6.55
N LEU A 352 -1.96 4.03 7.74
CA LEU A 352 -2.20 4.70 9.00
C LEU A 352 -0.86 5.28 9.47
N VAL A 353 -0.75 6.60 9.53
CA VAL A 353 0.49 7.29 9.90
C VAL A 353 0.37 7.81 11.32
N VAL A 354 1.14 7.22 12.24
CA VAL A 354 1.24 7.72 13.62
C VAL A 354 2.32 8.79 13.68
N LEU A 355 1.93 9.98 14.15
CA LEU A 355 2.84 11.12 14.29
C LEU A 355 3.49 11.13 15.68
N PRO A 356 4.65 11.81 15.85
CA PRO A 356 5.35 11.88 17.13
C PRO A 356 4.53 12.46 18.30
N ASN A 357 3.52 13.27 18.00
CA ASN A 357 2.58 13.80 19.02
C ASN A 357 1.47 12.82 19.42
N GLY A 358 1.50 11.58 18.88
CA GLY A 358 0.49 10.55 19.15
C GLY A 358 -0.78 10.64 18.30
N SER A 359 -0.94 11.68 17.47
CA SER A 359 -2.05 11.74 16.52
C SER A 359 -1.83 10.76 15.35
N THR A 360 -2.91 10.35 14.72
CA THR A 360 -2.89 9.44 13.57
C THR A 360 -3.55 10.10 12.37
N ILE A 361 -2.96 9.94 11.19
CA ILE A 361 -3.58 10.32 9.93
C ILE A 361 -3.86 9.04 9.14
N MET A 362 -5.13 8.78 8.86
CA MET A 362 -5.52 7.74 7.92
C MET A 362 -5.53 8.30 6.51
N ILE A 363 -4.79 7.66 5.60
CA ILE A 363 -4.70 8.05 4.19
C ILE A 363 -5.40 6.98 3.36
N ALA A 364 -6.46 7.37 2.65
CA ALA A 364 -7.17 6.52 1.71
C ALA A 364 -7.13 7.12 0.30
N GLU A 365 -7.00 6.27 -0.72
CA GLU A 365 -6.89 6.67 -2.12
C GLU A 365 -7.95 5.96 -2.94
N GLU A 366 -8.63 6.70 -3.82
CA GLU A 366 -9.61 6.14 -4.75
C GLU A 366 -8.89 5.32 -5.84
N VAL A 367 -9.17 4.01 -5.91
CA VAL A 367 -8.54 3.09 -6.87
C VAL A 367 -9.55 2.14 -7.46
N TYR A 368 -9.79 2.25 -8.77
CA TYR A 368 -10.68 1.34 -9.47
C TYR A 368 -10.22 1.05 -10.89
N THR A 369 -10.75 -0.02 -11.46
CA THR A 369 -10.53 -0.38 -12.85
C THR A 369 -11.79 -0.23 -13.67
N ARG A 370 -11.68 0.45 -14.81
CA ARG A 370 -12.79 0.59 -15.76
C ARG A 370 -12.53 -0.21 -17.03
N ARG A 371 -13.43 -1.12 -17.35
CA ARG A 371 -13.44 -1.81 -18.65
C ARG A 371 -14.27 -1.03 -19.64
N THR A 372 -13.69 -0.72 -20.80
CA THR A 372 -14.39 -0.10 -21.92
C THR A 372 -14.40 -1.07 -23.09
N THR A 373 -15.58 -1.39 -23.58
CA THR A 373 -15.75 -2.20 -24.79
C THR A 373 -16.02 -1.24 -25.93
N ASP A 374 -15.04 -0.99 -26.78
CA ASP A 374 -15.23 -0.21 -27.98
C ASP A 374 -15.97 -1.07 -29.00
N ASN A 375 -17.25 -0.81 -29.16
CA ASN A 375 -17.98 -1.28 -30.32
C ASN A 375 -17.51 -0.45 -31.51
N LEU A 376 -16.39 -0.83 -32.11
CA LEU A 376 -16.01 -0.30 -33.41
C LEU A 376 -17.07 -0.78 -34.40
N ASN A 377 -18.05 0.07 -34.66
CA ASN A 377 -18.93 -0.08 -35.81
C ASN A 377 -18.05 0.06 -37.05
N PRO A 378 -17.75 -1.00 -37.78
CA PRO A 378 -17.05 -0.86 -39.04
C PRO A 378 -18.09 -0.45 -40.09
N ILE A 379 -18.44 0.82 -40.15
CA ILE A 379 -18.93 1.37 -41.40
C ILE A 379 -17.69 1.53 -42.29
N ASN A 380 -17.29 0.42 -42.89
CA ASN A 380 -16.36 0.45 -43.99
C ASN A 380 -17.18 0.71 -45.26
N PRO A 381 -16.98 1.82 -45.99
CA PRO A 381 -17.79 2.14 -47.17
C PRO A 381 -17.54 1.23 -48.38
N VAL A 382 -16.71 0.20 -48.24
CA VAL A 382 -16.45 -0.79 -49.29
C VAL A 382 -16.84 -2.17 -48.76
N GLY A 383 -18.04 -2.53 -48.97
CA GLY A 383 -18.81 -3.77 -49.04
C GLY A 383 -18.20 -5.15 -48.74
N THR A 384 -17.21 -5.28 -47.86
CA THR A 384 -16.74 -6.59 -47.39
C THR A 384 -17.13 -6.80 -45.92
N PHE A 385 -18.12 -7.68 -45.70
CA PHE A 385 -18.52 -8.16 -44.40
C PHE A 385 -17.38 -8.94 -43.74
N ASN A 386 -16.60 -8.28 -42.88
CA ASN A 386 -15.77 -9.01 -41.92
C ASN A 386 -16.68 -9.53 -40.79
N ARG A 387 -17.02 -10.81 -40.83
CA ARG A 387 -17.88 -11.53 -39.86
C ARG A 387 -17.27 -11.70 -38.46
N PHE A 388 -16.10 -11.14 -38.21
CA PHE A 388 -15.45 -11.15 -36.90
C PHE A 388 -15.29 -9.70 -36.45
N GLY A 389 -16.33 -9.18 -35.81
CA GLY A 389 -16.23 -7.94 -35.05
C GLY A 389 -15.15 -8.11 -33.96
N ASN A 390 -13.97 -7.57 -34.18
CA ASN A 390 -12.96 -7.43 -33.14
C ASN A 390 -13.50 -6.47 -32.09
N ARG A 391 -14.09 -7.00 -31.03
CA ARG A 391 -14.33 -6.25 -29.79
C ARG A 391 -12.96 -6.03 -29.18
N SER A 392 -12.46 -4.82 -29.21
CA SER A 392 -11.29 -4.49 -28.41
C SER A 392 -11.78 -4.08 -27.03
N GLU A 393 -11.52 -4.92 -26.04
CA GLU A 393 -11.69 -4.56 -24.64
C GLU A 393 -10.43 -3.84 -24.16
N SER A 394 -10.60 -2.68 -23.58
CA SER A 394 -9.53 -1.97 -22.89
C SER A 394 -9.86 -1.86 -21.42
N THR A 395 -8.87 -2.07 -20.56
CA THR A 395 -8.99 -1.88 -19.12
C THR A 395 -8.10 -0.72 -18.70
N THR A 396 -8.69 0.27 -18.06
CA THR A 396 -7.99 1.44 -17.51
C THR A 396 -7.99 1.34 -15.99
N LEU A 397 -6.82 1.46 -15.38
CA LEU A 397 -6.67 1.64 -13.94
C LEU A 397 -6.74 3.14 -13.65
N HIS A 398 -7.57 3.50 -12.69
CA HIS A 398 -7.71 4.84 -12.14
C HIS A 398 -7.15 4.87 -10.71
N VAL A 399 -6.34 5.89 -10.41
CA VAL A 399 -5.76 6.14 -9.08
C VAL A 399 -5.94 7.63 -8.82
N ASN A 400 -7.02 7.96 -8.15
CA ASN A 400 -7.53 9.32 -8.11
C ASN A 400 -7.40 9.95 -6.71
N ASP A 401 -8.43 10.60 -6.26
CA ASP A 401 -8.48 11.46 -5.09
C ASP A 401 -7.97 10.79 -3.80
N ILE A 402 -7.37 11.57 -2.91
CA ILE A 402 -6.85 11.08 -1.63
C ILE A 402 -7.69 11.71 -0.52
N VAL A 403 -8.24 10.87 0.35
CA VAL A 403 -8.92 11.27 1.58
C VAL A 403 -7.97 11.16 2.75
N LEU A 404 -7.94 12.20 3.57
CA LEU A 404 -7.19 12.27 4.81
C LEU A 404 -8.16 12.36 5.98
N VAL A 405 -8.01 11.48 6.95
CA VAL A 405 -8.80 11.53 8.19
C VAL A 405 -7.84 11.81 9.35
N ASP A 406 -7.99 12.97 9.96
CA ASP A 406 -7.20 13.39 11.11
C ASP A 406 -7.81 12.83 12.41
N ILE A 407 -6.99 12.13 13.19
CA ILE A 407 -7.36 11.52 14.45
C ILE A 407 -6.42 12.04 15.54
N SER A 408 -6.96 12.60 16.58
CA SER A 408 -6.17 13.14 17.69
C SER A 408 -5.46 12.04 18.49
N ALA A 409 -4.52 12.40 19.36
CA ALA A 409 -3.85 11.47 20.26
C ALA A 409 -4.83 10.75 21.22
N GLU A 410 -5.96 11.40 21.54
CA GLU A 410 -7.04 10.85 22.34
C GLU A 410 -7.98 9.94 21.53
N GLY A 411 -7.76 9.81 20.22
CA GLY A 411 -8.54 8.99 19.31
C GLY A 411 -9.79 9.67 18.74
N GLU A 412 -9.93 11.00 18.88
CA GLU A 412 -11.05 11.73 18.30
C GLU A 412 -10.80 12.00 16.82
N ILE A 413 -11.76 11.67 15.97
CA ILE A 413 -11.75 11.97 14.54
C ILE A 413 -12.10 13.47 14.40
N SER A 414 -11.09 14.30 14.15
CA SER A 414 -11.22 15.77 14.23
C SER A 414 -11.60 16.40 12.90
N ASN A 415 -11.02 15.94 11.79
CA ASN A 415 -11.21 16.53 10.47
C ASN A 415 -11.13 15.47 9.37
N VAL A 416 -11.75 15.77 8.22
CA VAL A 416 -11.62 14.98 7.00
C VAL A 416 -11.36 15.93 5.84
N ASP A 417 -10.21 15.76 5.21
CA ASP A 417 -9.79 16.54 4.06
C ASP A 417 -9.65 15.68 2.81
N ILE A 418 -9.62 16.34 1.65
CA ILE A 418 -9.44 15.66 0.39
C ILE A 418 -8.41 16.38 -0.48
N ILE A 419 -7.54 15.59 -1.12
CA ILE A 419 -6.59 16.07 -2.12
C ILE A 419 -7.08 15.60 -3.48
N PRO A 420 -7.62 16.51 -4.30
CA PRO A 420 -8.08 16.17 -5.64
C PRO A 420 -6.91 15.79 -6.53
N LYS A 421 -6.91 14.57 -7.02
CA LYS A 421 -5.90 14.01 -7.92
C LYS A 421 -6.60 13.17 -8.99
N LYS A 422 -6.09 13.18 -10.23
CA LYS A 422 -6.72 12.42 -11.33
C LYS A 422 -5.65 11.76 -12.19
N GLN A 423 -5.39 10.49 -11.91
CA GLN A 423 -4.38 9.69 -12.62
C GLN A 423 -5.02 8.44 -13.20
N SER A 424 -4.62 8.05 -14.41
CA SER A 424 -5.07 6.81 -15.02
C SER A 424 -4.05 6.24 -15.99
N VAL A 425 -4.05 4.92 -16.13
CA VAL A 425 -3.19 4.22 -17.10
C VAL A 425 -3.98 3.13 -17.81
N LEU A 426 -3.71 2.94 -19.09
CA LEU A 426 -4.26 1.84 -19.88
C LEU A 426 -3.50 0.55 -19.55
N VAL A 427 -4.17 -0.39 -18.86
CA VAL A 427 -3.57 -1.63 -18.35
C VAL A 427 -3.41 -2.69 -19.43
N ALA A 428 -4.40 -2.90 -20.28
CA ALA A 428 -4.34 -3.91 -21.33
C ALA A 428 -5.33 -3.66 -22.47
N ARG A 429 -4.94 -4.12 -23.67
CA ARG A 429 -5.86 -4.43 -24.77
C ARG A 429 -5.89 -5.93 -24.95
N GLY A 430 -7.04 -6.56 -24.67
CA GLY A 430 -7.23 -8.01 -24.81
C GLY A 430 -7.73 -8.66 -23.51
N SER A 431 -8.16 -9.90 -23.58
CA SER A 431 -8.75 -10.64 -22.45
C SER A 431 -7.78 -10.76 -21.27
N PHE A 432 -7.99 -9.92 -20.28
CA PHE A 432 -7.30 -9.99 -19.01
C PHE A 432 -8.21 -10.68 -17.99
N GLN A 433 -7.82 -11.87 -17.54
CA GLN A 433 -8.41 -12.39 -16.31
C GLN A 433 -7.84 -11.58 -15.16
N ALA A 434 -8.70 -10.81 -14.50
CA ALA A 434 -8.36 -10.10 -13.29
C ALA A 434 -7.93 -11.12 -12.22
N ILE A 435 -6.63 -11.29 -12.07
CA ILE A 435 -6.09 -11.91 -10.87
C ILE A 435 -6.23 -10.81 -9.82
N GLY A 436 -7.26 -10.94 -8.99
CA GLY A 436 -7.49 -10.03 -7.89
C GLY A 436 -6.28 -10.01 -6.99
N THR A 437 -5.57 -8.95 -6.99
CA THR A 437 -4.75 -8.35 -5.93
C THR A 437 -3.83 -7.28 -6.51
N THR A 438 -3.70 -6.28 -5.85
CA THR A 438 -2.90 -5.06 -5.66
C THR A 438 -1.43 -5.02 -6.10
N ASN A 439 -0.89 -6.00 -6.82
CA ASN A 439 0.51 -6.01 -7.23
C ASN A 439 0.69 -6.20 -8.75
N PHE A 440 -0.11 -5.53 -9.57
CA PHE A 440 0.22 -5.36 -10.97
C PHE A 440 1.04 -4.09 -11.13
N PHE A 441 2.35 -4.20 -10.99
CA PHE A 441 3.27 -3.18 -11.47
C PHE A 441 3.36 -3.28 -12.99
N LEU A 442 2.55 -2.48 -13.67
CA LEU A 442 2.74 -2.22 -15.09
C LEU A 442 4.01 -1.39 -15.23
N GLN A 443 4.78 -1.62 -16.26
CA GLN A 443 5.97 -0.77 -16.53
C GLN A 443 5.62 0.71 -16.65
N ASP A 444 4.36 1.03 -16.92
CA ASP A 444 3.85 2.39 -17.14
C ASP A 444 3.10 2.98 -15.93
N ASP A 445 3.10 2.32 -14.75
CA ASP A 445 2.40 2.78 -13.54
C ASP A 445 3.25 3.64 -12.61
N TYR A 446 4.53 3.86 -12.94
CA TYR A 446 5.50 4.56 -12.11
C TYR A 446 5.05 5.95 -11.65
N TYR A 447 4.18 6.60 -12.41
CA TYR A 447 3.68 7.94 -12.11
C TYR A 447 2.38 7.97 -11.30
N LEU A 448 1.78 6.80 -11.03
CA LEU A 448 0.52 6.70 -10.29
C LEU A 448 0.75 6.71 -8.78
N SER A 449 -0.32 7.03 -8.06
CA SER A 449 -0.33 7.07 -6.59
C SER A 449 0.58 8.16 -6.02
N TYR A 450 1.03 8.00 -4.79
CA TYR A 450 1.84 8.96 -4.07
C TYR A 450 2.97 8.26 -3.29
N SER A 451 3.92 9.05 -2.83
CA SER A 451 4.88 8.69 -1.78
C SER A 451 4.78 9.69 -0.65
N GLN A 452 5.24 9.32 0.51
CA GLN A 452 5.24 10.21 1.67
C GLN A 452 6.52 10.11 2.50
N ILE A 453 6.80 11.18 3.22
CA ILE A 453 7.80 11.22 4.29
C ILE A 453 7.25 11.99 5.48
N ASN A 454 7.50 11.45 6.68
CA ASN A 454 7.14 12.11 7.93
C ASN A 454 8.33 12.89 8.45
N ILE A 455 8.16 14.19 8.64
CA ILE A 455 9.17 15.12 9.16
C ILE A 455 8.57 15.77 10.42
N GLY A 456 8.93 15.25 11.59
CA GLY A 456 8.26 15.63 12.84
C GLY A 456 6.75 15.38 12.76
N ASN A 457 5.94 16.38 13.06
CA ASN A 457 4.48 16.30 13.00
C ASN A 457 3.89 16.73 11.63
N THR A 458 4.69 16.72 10.59
CA THR A 458 4.27 17.04 9.22
C THR A 458 4.48 15.83 8.32
N ILE A 459 3.50 15.51 7.51
CA ILE A 459 3.65 14.55 6.41
C ILE A 459 3.84 15.35 5.12
N MET A 460 4.97 15.17 4.45
CA MET A 460 5.09 15.63 3.07
C MET A 460 4.59 14.52 2.16
N LEU A 461 3.54 14.81 1.39
CA LEU A 461 2.96 13.92 0.42
C LEU A 461 3.39 14.35 -0.97
N MET A 462 3.90 13.42 -1.76
CA MET A 462 4.46 13.66 -3.09
C MET A 462 3.77 12.78 -4.13
N TYR A 463 3.29 13.38 -5.21
CA TYR A 463 2.67 12.68 -6.32
C TYR A 463 2.95 13.39 -7.65
N ASN A 464 2.78 12.71 -8.75
CA ASN A 464 2.97 13.34 -10.05
C ASN A 464 1.70 14.05 -10.48
N GLU A 465 1.86 15.30 -10.91
CA GLU A 465 0.79 16.14 -11.41
C GLU A 465 1.16 16.65 -12.81
N ARG A 466 0.16 16.96 -13.61
CA ARG A 466 0.39 17.56 -14.91
C ARG A 466 0.89 19.00 -14.76
N ASP A 467 1.94 19.37 -15.45
CA ASP A 467 2.55 20.70 -15.35
C ASP A 467 1.51 21.84 -15.43
N GLY A 468 0.66 21.82 -16.42
CA GLY A 468 -0.38 22.85 -16.56
C GLY A 468 -1.53 22.79 -15.51
N ASN A 469 -1.47 21.93 -14.49
CA ASN A 469 -2.48 21.85 -13.42
C ASN A 469 -2.09 22.65 -12.16
N PHE A 470 -0.82 23.03 -12.01
CA PHE A 470 -0.36 23.77 -10.82
C PHE A 470 -1.07 25.12 -10.64
N ASP A 471 -1.34 25.82 -11.75
CA ASP A 471 -2.02 27.12 -11.74
C ASP A 471 -3.56 27.00 -11.87
N ARG A 472 -4.11 25.79 -11.76
CA ARG A 472 -5.54 25.55 -11.94
C ARG A 472 -6.23 25.22 -10.63
N GLU A 473 -7.43 25.77 -10.51
CA GLU A 473 -8.38 25.31 -9.50
C GLU A 473 -8.60 23.78 -9.60
N PRO A 474 -8.73 23.05 -8.49
CA PRO A 474 -8.89 21.60 -8.48
C PRO A 474 -9.96 21.09 -9.46
N SER A 475 -11.10 21.78 -9.53
CA SER A 475 -12.23 21.46 -10.42
C SER A 475 -11.91 21.58 -11.93
N ARG A 476 -10.81 22.23 -12.30
CA ARG A 476 -10.37 22.45 -13.69
C ARG A 476 -9.11 21.66 -14.06
N ARG A 477 -8.59 20.83 -13.16
CA ARG A 477 -7.43 20.01 -13.40
C ARG A 477 -7.71 18.94 -14.45
N ARG A 478 -6.72 18.64 -15.29
CA ARG A 478 -6.80 17.65 -16.34
C ARG A 478 -6.26 16.32 -15.86
N ASN A 479 -6.89 15.23 -16.29
CA ASN A 479 -6.42 13.89 -16.00
C ASN A 479 -5.01 13.64 -16.57
N ILE A 480 -4.22 12.91 -15.82
CA ILE A 480 -2.98 12.30 -16.27
C ILE A 480 -3.33 10.95 -16.88
N THR A 481 -3.06 10.79 -18.15
CA THR A 481 -3.28 9.53 -18.88
C THR A 481 -2.01 8.98 -19.50
N THR A 482 -0.93 9.74 -19.42
CA THR A 482 0.40 9.39 -19.95
C THR A 482 1.45 10.06 -19.08
N GLY A 483 2.65 9.54 -19.07
CA GLY A 483 3.79 10.14 -18.36
C GLY A 483 4.31 11.45 -18.94
N ARG A 484 3.68 12.04 -19.95
CA ARG A 484 4.14 13.27 -20.58
C ARG A 484 3.64 14.52 -19.87
N ASP A 485 4.45 15.57 -19.89
CA ASP A 485 4.17 16.88 -19.27
C ASP A 485 3.84 16.75 -17.77
N LEU A 486 4.58 15.89 -17.06
CA LEU A 486 4.44 15.70 -15.64
C LEU A 486 5.52 16.44 -14.85
N ARG A 487 5.15 16.90 -13.67
CA ARG A 487 6.05 17.33 -12.61
C ARG A 487 5.68 16.63 -11.31
N THR A 488 6.67 16.34 -10.49
CA THR A 488 6.41 15.86 -9.14
C THR A 488 5.94 17.02 -8.28
N ALA A 489 4.77 16.86 -7.71
CA ALA A 489 4.13 17.78 -6.80
C ALA A 489 4.41 17.38 -5.36
N ALA A 490 4.56 18.35 -4.48
CA ALA A 490 4.66 18.16 -3.05
C ALA A 490 3.63 19.04 -2.32
N LEU A 491 3.13 18.54 -1.21
CA LEU A 491 2.31 19.28 -0.29
C LEU A 491 2.54 18.79 1.15
N ASP A 492 2.51 19.71 2.09
CA ASP A 492 2.66 19.42 3.50
C ASP A 492 1.29 19.25 4.14
N ILE A 493 1.13 18.12 4.84
CA ILE A 493 -0.04 17.80 5.63
C ILE A 493 0.34 17.95 7.10
N LYS A 494 -0.34 18.84 7.79
CA LYS A 494 -0.29 18.98 9.24
C LYS A 494 -1.67 18.69 9.79
N SER A 495 -1.74 18.33 11.05
CA SER A 495 -3.05 18.19 11.71
C SER A 495 -3.92 19.42 11.43
N ASN A 496 -5.08 19.19 10.85
CA ASN A 496 -6.09 20.21 10.45
C ASN A 496 -5.62 21.24 9.39
N SER A 497 -4.56 20.97 8.62
CA SER A 497 -4.16 21.87 7.53
C SER A 497 -3.38 21.18 6.41
N ILE A 498 -3.68 21.55 5.17
CA ILE A 498 -2.98 21.12 3.97
C ILE A 498 -2.40 22.35 3.28
N SER A 499 -1.11 22.31 2.90
CA SER A 499 -0.48 23.36 2.12
C SER A 499 -1.00 23.40 0.68
N GLN A 500 -0.70 24.46 -0.05
CA GLN A 500 -0.89 24.46 -1.49
C GLN A 500 0.10 23.49 -2.14
N ILE A 501 -0.35 22.84 -3.23
CA ILE A 501 0.51 22.03 -4.08
C ILE A 501 1.59 22.91 -4.73
N SER A 502 2.84 22.45 -4.67
CA SER A 502 3.98 23.10 -5.30
C SER A 502 4.82 22.09 -6.08
N PRO A 503 5.53 22.49 -7.15
CA PRO A 503 6.51 21.63 -7.78
C PRO A 503 7.64 21.30 -6.80
N LEU A 504 8.02 20.01 -6.75
CA LEU A 504 9.13 19.57 -5.87
C LEU A 504 10.50 19.89 -6.48
N PHE A 505 10.61 19.88 -7.82
CA PHE A 505 11.86 20.01 -8.55
C PHE A 505 11.78 21.16 -9.57
N ASP A 506 12.14 22.36 -9.16
CA ASP A 506 12.32 23.46 -10.14
C ASP A 506 13.67 23.36 -10.87
N GLU A 507 14.70 22.78 -10.23
CA GLU A 507 16.06 22.71 -10.76
C GLU A 507 16.31 21.54 -11.72
N LEU A 508 15.56 20.44 -11.60
CA LEU A 508 15.70 19.26 -12.47
C LEU A 508 15.00 19.44 -13.83
N GLY A 509 14.26 20.53 -13.99
CA GLY A 509 13.49 20.82 -15.21
C GLY A 509 12.41 19.76 -15.48
N ASP A 510 11.88 19.74 -16.70
CA ASP A 510 10.82 18.82 -17.14
C ASP A 510 11.37 17.45 -17.58
N ASP A 511 12.66 17.19 -17.35
CA ASP A 511 13.34 16.00 -17.85
C ASP A 511 13.13 14.74 -16.99
N TYR A 512 12.78 14.92 -15.71
CA TYR A 512 12.61 13.80 -14.77
C TYR A 512 11.41 14.01 -13.86
N VAL A 513 10.72 12.91 -13.57
CA VAL A 513 9.68 12.82 -12.54
C VAL A 513 9.98 11.67 -11.59
N MET A 514 9.45 11.74 -10.38
CA MET A 514 9.60 10.70 -9.38
C MET A 514 8.73 9.49 -9.72
N ALA A 515 9.31 8.31 -9.68
CA ALA A 515 8.54 7.06 -9.65
C ALA A 515 8.01 6.87 -8.21
N THR A 516 6.79 7.37 -7.96
CA THR A 516 6.20 7.46 -6.62
C THR A 516 6.12 6.11 -5.91
N SER A 517 5.67 5.06 -6.60
CA SER A 517 5.56 3.71 -6.04
C SER A 517 6.90 3.04 -5.71
N ARG A 518 8.03 3.63 -6.15
CA ARG A 518 9.40 3.07 -6.04
C ARG A 518 10.33 3.94 -5.22
N SER A 519 9.78 4.98 -4.61
CA SER A 519 10.49 5.94 -3.77
C SER A 519 10.03 5.78 -2.34
N LYS A 520 10.93 5.88 -1.36
CA LYS A 520 10.58 5.66 0.05
C LYS A 520 11.52 6.35 1.02
N LYS A 521 11.07 6.53 2.26
CA LYS A 521 11.86 7.03 3.38
C LYS A 521 13.01 6.05 3.69
N VAL A 522 14.22 6.58 3.94
CA VAL A 522 15.43 5.80 4.24
C VAL A 522 16.15 6.21 5.53
N GLY A 523 15.74 7.28 6.15
CA GLY A 523 16.28 7.81 7.40
C GLY A 523 15.31 8.81 8.01
N GLU A 524 15.65 9.39 9.16
CA GLU A 524 14.76 10.36 9.82
C GLU A 524 14.44 11.54 8.90
N ASN A 525 15.48 12.09 8.23
CA ASN A 525 15.40 13.27 7.37
C ASN A 525 15.82 12.97 5.92
N GLN A 526 15.77 11.70 5.50
CA GLN A 526 16.18 11.30 4.15
C GLN A 526 15.11 10.51 3.44
N PHE A 527 14.91 10.86 2.17
CA PHE A 527 13.97 10.20 1.29
C PHE A 527 14.69 9.79 -0.01
N PHE A 528 14.68 8.50 -0.30
CA PHE A 528 15.23 7.95 -1.54
C PHE A 528 14.21 8.06 -2.65
N MET A 529 14.63 8.58 -3.79
CA MET A 529 13.81 8.76 -4.96
C MET A 529 14.36 7.98 -6.14
N THR A 530 13.45 7.41 -6.89
CA THR A 530 13.72 6.92 -8.24
C THR A 530 13.18 7.93 -9.23
N LEU A 531 14.04 8.49 -10.05
CA LEU A 531 13.69 9.46 -11.08
C LEU A 531 13.66 8.77 -12.44
N VAL A 532 12.64 9.06 -13.25
CA VAL A 532 12.40 8.49 -14.56
C VAL A 532 12.12 9.59 -15.59
N ASP A 533 12.49 9.37 -16.86
CA ASP A 533 12.13 10.29 -17.95
C ASP A 533 10.63 10.15 -18.29
N PRO A 534 9.81 11.18 -18.06
CA PRO A 534 8.37 11.13 -18.29
C PRO A 534 7.99 11.02 -19.77
N ARG A 535 8.92 11.27 -20.68
CA ARG A 535 8.71 11.19 -22.14
C ARG A 535 8.87 9.76 -22.66
N SER A 536 9.52 8.89 -21.88
CA SER A 536 9.71 7.49 -22.24
C SER A 536 8.42 6.70 -22.02
N ARG A 537 8.02 5.88 -23.00
CA ARG A 537 6.89 4.95 -22.84
C ARG A 537 7.20 3.76 -21.94
N ARG A 538 8.49 3.53 -21.67
CA ARG A 538 8.98 2.46 -20.77
C ARG A 538 10.10 3.04 -19.94
N ILE A 539 10.23 2.55 -18.72
CA ILE A 539 11.40 2.86 -17.90
C ILE A 539 12.61 2.20 -18.58
N GLY A 540 13.28 2.95 -19.46
CA GLY A 540 14.53 2.50 -20.09
C GLY A 540 15.77 2.95 -19.32
N HIS A 541 15.61 3.95 -18.48
CA HIS A 541 16.66 4.54 -17.66
C HIS A 541 16.06 5.01 -16.33
N VAL A 542 16.81 4.88 -15.25
CA VAL A 542 16.48 5.44 -13.95
C VAL A 542 17.64 6.27 -13.43
N ARG A 543 17.36 7.27 -12.60
CA ARG A 543 18.33 7.92 -11.74
C ARG A 543 17.93 7.72 -10.30
N LEU A 544 18.92 7.42 -9.48
CA LEU A 544 18.74 7.36 -8.04
C LEU A 544 18.99 8.75 -7.47
N ALA A 545 18.17 9.20 -6.57
CA ALA A 545 18.36 10.46 -5.91
C ALA A 545 18.02 10.35 -4.42
N VAL A 546 18.61 11.24 -3.61
CA VAL A 546 18.29 11.34 -2.20
C VAL A 546 17.98 12.79 -1.87
N MET A 547 16.84 12.99 -1.27
CA MET A 547 16.39 14.26 -0.73
C MET A 547 16.66 14.28 0.76
N THR A 548 17.30 15.32 1.26
CA THR A 548 17.61 15.54 2.68
C THR A 548 16.94 16.82 3.15
N PHE A 549 16.25 16.75 4.29
CA PHE A 549 15.51 17.87 4.93
C PHE A 549 16.26 18.49 6.09
#